data_373340e0e161d1c13ba24c1f068d8575
#
_entry.id   373340e0e161d1c13ba24c1f068d8575
#
_cell.length_a   1.000
_cell.length_b   1.000
_cell.length_c   1.000
_cell.angle_alpha   90.00
_cell.angle_beta   90.00
_cell.angle_gamma   90.00
#
_symmetry.space_group_name_H-M   'P 1'
#
loop_
_entity.id
_entity.type
_entity.pdbx_description
1 polymer ?
#
loop_
_entity_poly.entity_id
_entity_poly.type
_entity_poly.pdbx_seq_one_letter_code
_entity_poly.pdbx_strand_id
1 'polypeptide(L)'
;MNRRALLLAILLFSLSSLFANPYSGGVSLFVIDPGHGGKDPGAQGFGKNEKDINLAVSLLVAENIEKAGRSAVLTRSDDRFLELGTRCDIANSATFEKSGYPIFVSIHVNSAQNSDASGFEVYVKDEKKLIPMLSKVTNPILLSKYASYTPSQLNRYKDLVSRRVADSVVSSVQRSFPLARIRGVKKGDLYVLNCTWMPSILIELGFISNEEENGRLGDGSWQQRMAAAISDALLGY
;
A
#
# COMPACT_ATOMS: atom_id res chain seq x y z
N MET A 1 28.52 -13.81 36.73
CA MET A 1 27.39 -14.39 35.92
C MET A 1 27.88 -15.72 35.38
N ASN A 2 27.21 -16.82 35.70
CA ASN A 2 27.66 -18.20 35.38
C ASN A 2 27.58 -18.44 33.87
N ARG A 3 28.60 -19.01 33.21
CA ARG A 3 28.64 -19.28 31.76
C ARG A 3 27.37 -19.98 31.24
N ARG A 4 26.75 -20.84 32.05
CA ARG A 4 25.46 -21.49 31.74
C ARG A 4 24.30 -20.48 31.68
N ALA A 5 24.26 -19.49 32.57
CA ALA A 5 23.21 -18.46 32.57
C ALA A 5 23.37 -17.51 31.37
N LEU A 6 24.61 -17.24 30.94
CA LEU A 6 24.89 -16.43 29.76
C LEU A 6 24.48 -17.14 28.47
N LEU A 7 24.79 -18.46 28.35
CA LEU A 7 24.38 -19.28 27.22
C LEU A 7 22.86 -19.45 27.15
N LEU A 8 22.19 -19.62 28.28
CA LEU A 8 20.72 -19.70 28.34
C LEU A 8 20.06 -18.38 27.96
N ALA A 9 20.63 -17.25 28.41
CA ALA A 9 20.15 -15.91 28.04
C ALA A 9 20.36 -15.62 26.54
N ILE A 10 21.48 -16.03 25.95
CA ILE A 10 21.75 -15.91 24.51
C ILE A 10 20.79 -16.83 23.73
N LEU A 11 20.52 -18.03 24.20
CA LEU A 11 19.59 -18.97 23.55
C LEU A 11 18.14 -18.46 23.62
N LEU A 12 17.71 -17.92 24.75
CA LEU A 12 16.39 -17.32 24.93
C LEU A 12 16.23 -16.04 24.10
N PHE A 13 17.27 -15.23 23.97
CA PHE A 13 17.26 -14.03 23.13
C PHE A 13 17.21 -14.39 21.64
N SER A 14 17.89 -15.44 21.22
CA SER A 14 17.83 -15.96 19.84
C SER A 14 16.49 -16.61 19.51
N LEU A 15 15.82 -17.27 20.49
CA LEU A 15 14.47 -17.82 20.27
C LEU A 15 13.39 -16.71 20.22
N SER A 16 13.52 -15.65 21.01
CA SER A 16 12.55 -14.56 20.97
C SER A 16 12.59 -13.77 19.66
N SER A 17 13.75 -13.64 19.01
CA SER A 17 13.88 -13.04 17.69
C SER A 17 13.28 -13.89 16.55
N LEU A 18 13.17 -15.19 16.73
CA LEU A 18 12.54 -16.12 15.77
C LEU A 18 11.03 -15.90 15.62
N PHE A 19 10.38 -15.24 16.59
CA PHE A 19 8.92 -14.99 16.60
C PHE A 19 8.54 -13.51 16.60
N ALA A 20 9.50 -12.59 16.69
CA ALA A 20 9.20 -11.16 16.65
C ALA A 20 8.70 -10.76 15.26
N ASN A 21 7.58 -10.03 15.20
CA ASN A 21 7.06 -9.47 13.96
C ASN A 21 7.91 -8.25 13.56
N PRO A 22 8.59 -8.24 12.39
CA PRO A 22 9.40 -7.11 11.95
C PRO A 22 8.58 -5.83 11.73
N TYR A 23 7.27 -5.97 11.52
CA TYR A 23 6.32 -4.87 11.38
C TYR A 23 5.49 -4.66 12.66
N SER A 24 6.10 -4.85 13.83
CA SER A 24 5.55 -4.43 15.12
C SER A 24 5.85 -2.95 15.37
N GLY A 25 5.07 -2.29 16.23
CA GLY A 25 5.30 -0.88 16.62
C GLY A 25 4.44 0.13 15.87
N GLY A 26 3.47 -0.32 15.09
CA GLY A 26 2.55 0.55 14.36
C GLY A 26 3.13 1.15 13.07
N VAL A 27 2.27 1.73 12.27
CA VAL A 27 2.66 2.42 11.03
C VAL A 27 3.23 3.79 11.38
N SER A 28 4.39 4.13 10.86
CA SER A 28 5.03 5.44 11.06
C SER A 28 5.06 6.31 9.80
N LEU A 29 4.80 5.71 8.63
CA LEU A 29 4.76 6.43 7.36
C LEU A 29 3.80 5.74 6.40
N PHE A 30 3.01 6.54 5.68
CA PHE A 30 2.22 6.08 4.54
C PHE A 30 2.85 6.60 3.24
N VAL A 31 3.24 5.69 2.35
CA VAL A 31 3.71 6.03 1.01
C VAL A 31 2.54 5.84 0.06
N ILE A 32 1.98 6.93 -0.43
CA ILE A 32 0.83 6.94 -1.33
C ILE A 32 1.34 7.08 -2.75
N ASP A 33 0.94 6.16 -3.63
CA ASP A 33 1.37 6.10 -5.01
C ASP A 33 0.19 6.31 -5.97
N PRO A 34 0.01 7.54 -6.49
CA PRO A 34 -0.97 7.76 -7.56
C PRO A 34 -0.52 7.06 -8.83
N GLY A 35 -1.24 6.03 -9.28
CA GLY A 35 -0.90 5.29 -10.50
C GLY A 35 -0.85 6.18 -11.74
N HIS A 36 -0.05 5.78 -12.75
CA HIS A 36 0.12 6.48 -14.01
C HIS A 36 0.66 7.91 -13.88
N GLY A 37 0.42 8.79 -14.86
CA GLY A 37 0.82 10.20 -14.84
C GLY A 37 1.57 10.67 -16.08
N GLY A 38 1.51 11.95 -16.39
CA GLY A 38 2.15 12.58 -17.54
C GLY A 38 1.71 11.94 -18.87
N LYS A 39 2.67 11.36 -19.59
CA LYS A 39 2.46 10.68 -20.88
C LYS A 39 1.67 9.37 -20.78
N ASP A 40 1.54 8.81 -19.59
CA ASP A 40 0.77 7.58 -19.32
C ASP A 40 -0.60 7.95 -18.73
N PRO A 41 -1.67 7.95 -19.53
CA PRO A 41 -3.00 8.31 -19.06
C PRO A 41 -3.63 7.21 -18.17
N GLY A 42 -3.08 5.98 -18.15
CA GLY A 42 -3.76 4.81 -17.64
C GLY A 42 -4.95 4.43 -18.51
N ALA A 43 -5.92 3.74 -17.93
CA ALA A 43 -7.18 3.45 -18.60
C ALA A 43 -7.97 4.73 -18.89
N GLN A 44 -8.72 4.71 -20.00
CA GLN A 44 -9.52 5.85 -20.45
C GLN A 44 -10.98 5.43 -20.67
N GLY A 45 -11.91 6.29 -20.31
CA GLY A 45 -13.33 6.05 -20.51
C GLY A 45 -14.15 7.32 -20.35
N PHE A 46 -15.16 7.52 -21.20
CA PHE A 46 -16.12 8.62 -21.14
C PHE A 46 -15.47 10.00 -20.90
N GLY A 47 -14.35 10.27 -21.59
CA GLY A 47 -13.64 11.54 -21.52
C GLY A 47 -12.76 11.75 -20.26
N LYS A 48 -12.57 10.72 -19.46
CA LYS A 48 -11.69 10.76 -18.28
C LYS A 48 -10.47 9.85 -18.44
N ASN A 49 -9.37 10.23 -17.78
CA ASN A 49 -8.16 9.40 -17.66
C ASN A 49 -8.02 8.89 -16.23
N GLU A 50 -7.58 7.67 -16.10
CA GLU A 50 -7.30 7.05 -14.81
C GLU A 50 -6.30 7.87 -13.98
N LYS A 51 -5.22 8.38 -14.59
CA LYS A 51 -4.16 9.15 -13.93
C LYS A 51 -4.68 10.35 -13.14
N ASP A 52 -5.74 11.01 -13.64
CA ASP A 52 -6.30 12.22 -13.04
C ASP A 52 -7.11 11.87 -11.78
N ILE A 53 -7.89 10.79 -11.85
CA ILE A 53 -8.66 10.25 -10.71
C ILE A 53 -7.71 9.74 -9.64
N ASN A 54 -6.69 8.98 -10.04
CA ASN A 54 -5.68 8.43 -9.12
C ASN A 54 -4.98 9.56 -8.34
N LEU A 55 -4.59 10.64 -9.04
CA LEU A 55 -3.95 11.79 -8.40
C LEU A 55 -4.90 12.49 -7.43
N ALA A 56 -6.13 12.78 -7.86
CA ALA A 56 -7.11 13.48 -7.03
C ALA A 56 -7.41 12.73 -5.72
N VAL A 57 -7.70 11.43 -5.81
CA VAL A 57 -7.99 10.61 -4.60
C VAL A 57 -6.74 10.46 -3.73
N SER A 58 -5.56 10.25 -4.33
CA SER A 58 -4.30 10.11 -3.58
C SER A 58 -3.93 11.36 -2.79
N LEU A 59 -4.12 12.55 -3.36
CA LEU A 59 -3.90 13.82 -2.67
C LEU A 59 -4.83 13.97 -1.46
N LEU A 60 -6.10 13.62 -1.62
CA LEU A 60 -7.08 13.65 -0.52
C LEU A 60 -6.75 12.63 0.57
N VAL A 61 -6.29 11.43 0.22
CA VAL A 61 -5.85 10.41 1.20
C VAL A 61 -4.65 10.92 1.98
N ALA A 62 -3.64 11.47 1.32
CA ALA A 62 -2.46 12.02 1.97
C ALA A 62 -2.83 13.18 2.90
N GLU A 63 -3.66 14.12 2.44
CA GLU A 63 -4.15 15.24 3.24
C GLU A 63 -4.90 14.78 4.52
N ASN A 64 -5.76 13.76 4.41
CA ASN A 64 -6.49 13.22 5.56
C ASN A 64 -5.54 12.57 6.58
N ILE A 65 -4.52 11.85 6.12
CA ILE A 65 -3.49 11.25 6.96
C ILE A 65 -2.71 12.34 7.72
N GLU A 66 -2.30 13.40 7.01
CA GLU A 66 -1.55 14.52 7.59
C GLU A 66 -2.41 15.32 8.59
N LYS A 67 -3.68 15.57 8.29
CA LYS A 67 -4.64 16.20 9.22
C LYS A 67 -4.84 15.40 10.51
N ALA A 68 -4.69 14.09 10.44
CA ALA A 68 -4.70 13.21 11.62
C ALA A 68 -3.36 13.18 12.39
N GLY A 69 -2.37 14.00 12.00
CA GLY A 69 -1.07 14.07 12.66
C GLY A 69 -0.13 12.91 12.31
N ARG A 70 -0.39 12.22 11.21
CA ARG A 70 0.46 11.10 10.74
C ARG A 70 1.24 11.52 9.48
N SER A 71 2.33 10.84 9.21
CA SER A 71 3.20 11.17 8.08
C SER A 71 2.75 10.47 6.81
N ALA A 72 2.61 11.24 5.72
CA ALA A 72 2.39 10.74 4.37
C ALA A 72 3.45 11.26 3.40
N VAL A 73 3.79 10.45 2.38
CA VAL A 73 4.66 10.83 1.26
C VAL A 73 4.00 10.35 -0.02
N LEU A 74 3.93 11.21 -1.01
CA LEU A 74 3.42 10.88 -2.34
C LEU A 74 4.57 10.52 -3.28
N THR A 75 4.43 9.48 -4.12
CA THR A 75 5.40 9.21 -5.19
C THR A 75 5.37 10.30 -6.25
N ARG A 76 4.19 10.85 -6.55
CA ARG A 76 3.98 12.07 -7.33
C ARG A 76 2.85 12.91 -6.73
N SER A 77 2.97 14.22 -6.80
CA SER A 77 1.96 15.19 -6.35
C SER A 77 1.40 16.05 -7.48
N ASP A 78 1.82 15.78 -8.71
CA ASP A 78 1.40 16.45 -9.94
C ASP A 78 1.24 15.45 -11.10
N ASP A 79 0.88 15.94 -12.29
CA ASP A 79 0.73 15.11 -13.49
C ASP A 79 2.09 14.84 -14.16
N ARG A 80 3.02 14.22 -13.45
CA ARG A 80 4.29 13.73 -14.01
C ARG A 80 4.25 12.22 -14.23
N PHE A 81 4.97 11.75 -15.25
CA PHE A 81 5.20 10.32 -15.47
C PHE A 81 6.32 9.82 -14.55
N LEU A 82 6.08 8.68 -13.93
CA LEU A 82 7.10 7.93 -13.19
C LEU A 82 7.14 6.48 -13.68
N GLU A 83 8.33 6.02 -14.01
CA GLU A 83 8.57 4.59 -14.28
C GLU A 83 8.23 3.76 -13.02
N LEU A 84 7.79 2.51 -13.22
CA LEU A 84 7.42 1.62 -12.10
C LEU A 84 8.58 1.43 -11.10
N GLY A 85 9.81 1.30 -11.60
CA GLY A 85 11.02 1.21 -10.75
C GLY A 85 11.23 2.44 -9.89
N THR A 86 11.04 3.64 -10.45
CA THR A 86 11.18 4.91 -9.73
C THR A 86 10.17 5.03 -8.57
N ARG A 87 8.92 4.55 -8.74
CA ARG A 87 7.91 4.51 -7.66
C ARG A 87 8.40 3.65 -6.50
N CYS A 88 8.96 2.48 -6.82
CA CYS A 88 9.54 1.58 -5.81
C CYS A 88 10.75 2.20 -5.12
N ASP A 89 11.63 2.88 -5.86
CA ASP A 89 12.81 3.53 -5.30
C ASP A 89 12.44 4.66 -4.34
N ILE A 90 11.44 5.48 -4.69
CA ILE A 90 10.89 6.50 -3.79
C ILE A 90 10.36 5.85 -2.52
N ALA A 91 9.53 4.80 -2.64
CA ALA A 91 8.98 4.10 -1.50
C ALA A 91 10.06 3.47 -0.63
N ASN A 92 11.03 2.76 -1.24
CA ASN A 92 12.07 2.03 -0.55
C ASN A 92 13.13 2.93 0.10
N SER A 93 13.29 4.17 -0.39
CA SER A 93 14.20 5.17 0.18
C SER A 93 13.55 6.12 1.18
N ALA A 94 12.22 6.07 1.32
CA ALA A 94 11.50 6.97 2.23
C ALA A 94 11.96 6.80 3.68
N THR A 95 12.18 7.93 4.36
CA THR A 95 12.60 7.96 5.76
C THR A 95 11.38 7.80 6.66
N PHE A 96 11.49 6.94 7.67
CA PHE A 96 10.42 6.68 8.64
C PHE A 96 11.00 6.48 10.06
N GLU A 97 10.16 6.54 11.08
CA GLU A 97 10.59 6.33 12.46
C GLU A 97 11.00 4.87 12.69
N LYS A 98 12.14 4.66 13.35
CA LYS A 98 12.67 3.31 13.64
C LYS A 98 11.74 2.47 14.51
N SER A 99 10.92 3.11 15.35
CA SER A 99 9.94 2.44 16.22
C SER A 99 8.77 1.83 15.44
N GLY A 100 8.44 2.39 14.25
CA GLY A 100 7.35 1.95 13.39
C GLY A 100 7.81 1.31 12.09
N TYR A 101 6.89 1.19 11.15
CA TYR A 101 7.16 0.71 9.79
C TYR A 101 6.31 1.49 8.77
N PRO A 102 6.77 1.61 7.52
CA PRO A 102 5.98 2.24 6.47
C PRO A 102 5.01 1.25 5.83
N ILE A 103 3.94 1.79 5.23
CA ILE A 103 3.03 1.06 4.34
C ILE A 103 3.00 1.76 2.99
N PHE A 104 3.02 0.98 1.90
CA PHE A 104 2.84 1.46 0.54
C PHE A 104 1.40 1.21 0.06
N VAL A 105 0.76 2.25 -0.48
CA VAL A 105 -0.61 2.22 -0.98
C VAL A 105 -0.64 2.82 -2.38
N SER A 106 -0.78 1.98 -3.40
CA SER A 106 -0.98 2.42 -4.78
C SER A 106 -2.47 2.57 -5.07
N ILE A 107 -2.85 3.65 -5.76
CA ILE A 107 -4.25 3.99 -6.06
C ILE A 107 -4.43 4.01 -7.57
N HIS A 108 -5.40 3.23 -8.06
CA HIS A 108 -5.71 2.95 -9.44
C HIS A 108 -7.21 2.94 -9.72
N VAL A 109 -7.57 2.95 -10.99
CA VAL A 109 -8.93 2.71 -11.48
C VAL A 109 -8.88 1.63 -12.55
N ASN A 110 -9.62 0.57 -12.32
CA ASN A 110 -9.67 -0.60 -13.19
C ASN A 110 -10.36 -0.32 -14.52
N SER A 111 -10.14 -1.21 -15.47
CA SER A 111 -10.84 -1.22 -16.75
C SER A 111 -11.06 -2.65 -17.24
N ALA A 112 -12.12 -2.88 -17.99
CA ALA A 112 -12.42 -4.18 -18.60
C ALA A 112 -13.05 -3.99 -19.98
N GLN A 113 -12.90 -5.03 -20.85
CA GLN A 113 -13.60 -5.06 -22.13
C GLN A 113 -15.12 -5.15 -21.97
N ASN A 114 -15.57 -5.86 -20.92
CA ASN A 114 -17.00 -5.89 -20.53
C ASN A 114 -17.33 -4.61 -19.76
N SER A 115 -18.15 -3.75 -20.34
CA SER A 115 -18.62 -2.49 -19.73
C SER A 115 -19.48 -2.69 -18.47
N ASP A 116 -20.06 -3.89 -18.26
CA ASP A 116 -20.80 -4.22 -17.04
C ASP A 116 -19.90 -4.54 -15.84
N ALA A 117 -18.59 -4.70 -16.08
CA ALA A 117 -17.64 -4.91 -15.00
C ALA A 117 -17.63 -3.68 -14.09
N SER A 118 -17.79 -3.91 -12.80
CA SER A 118 -17.89 -2.85 -11.79
C SER A 118 -17.38 -3.33 -10.43
N GLY A 119 -17.06 -2.40 -9.55
CA GLY A 119 -16.82 -2.65 -8.14
C GLY A 119 -15.41 -2.34 -7.66
N PHE A 120 -15.32 -2.09 -6.37
CA PHE A 120 -14.08 -1.80 -5.64
C PHE A 120 -13.32 -3.09 -5.33
N GLU A 121 -12.01 -3.10 -5.53
CA GLU A 121 -11.15 -4.24 -5.19
C GLU A 121 -9.77 -3.79 -4.69
N VAL A 122 -9.12 -4.63 -3.89
CA VAL A 122 -7.77 -4.37 -3.39
C VAL A 122 -6.87 -5.55 -3.73
N TYR A 123 -5.70 -5.26 -4.24
CA TYR A 123 -4.69 -6.27 -4.54
C TYR A 123 -3.60 -6.29 -3.48
N VAL A 124 -3.19 -7.51 -3.13
CA VAL A 124 -1.96 -7.80 -2.39
C VAL A 124 -1.02 -8.62 -3.27
N LYS A 125 0.26 -8.62 -2.96
CA LYS A 125 1.26 -9.43 -3.68
C LYS A 125 0.88 -10.92 -3.65
N ASP A 126 1.13 -11.63 -4.75
CA ASP A 126 1.08 -13.09 -4.72
C ASP A 126 2.20 -13.63 -3.80
N GLU A 127 1.85 -14.40 -2.79
CA GLU A 127 2.76 -14.96 -1.80
C GLU A 127 3.82 -15.91 -2.40
N LYS A 128 3.57 -16.46 -3.59
CA LYS A 128 4.54 -17.27 -4.34
C LYS A 128 5.72 -16.45 -4.86
N LYS A 129 5.54 -15.13 -4.98
CA LYS A 129 6.60 -14.20 -5.39
C LYS A 129 7.41 -13.79 -4.16
N LEU A 130 8.64 -14.30 -4.06
CA LEU A 130 9.60 -13.82 -3.08
C LEU A 130 10.31 -12.59 -3.65
N ILE A 131 10.23 -11.48 -2.94
CA ILE A 131 10.95 -10.27 -3.31
C ILE A 131 12.32 -10.23 -2.62
N PRO A 132 13.37 -9.76 -3.30
CA PRO A 132 14.67 -9.54 -2.69
C PRO A 132 14.53 -8.37 -1.71
N MET A 133 14.42 -8.71 -0.42
CA MET A 133 14.42 -7.71 0.65
C MET A 133 15.84 -7.20 0.87
N LEU A 134 15.99 -5.90 1.09
CA LEU A 134 17.29 -5.27 1.40
C LEU A 134 18.23 -5.21 0.19
N SER A 135 17.87 -4.45 -0.85
CA SER A 135 18.75 -4.11 -1.97
C SER A 135 19.80 -3.05 -1.59
N LYS A 136 20.77 -2.79 -2.49
CA LYS A 136 21.82 -1.75 -2.29
C LYS A 136 21.29 -0.33 -2.07
N VAL A 137 20.03 -0.07 -2.44
CA VAL A 137 19.34 1.23 -2.29
C VAL A 137 18.53 1.29 -1.00
N THR A 138 18.63 0.28 -0.15
CA THR A 138 17.83 0.18 1.06
C THR A 138 18.29 1.20 2.10
N ASN A 139 17.34 1.95 2.64
CA ASN A 139 17.55 2.90 3.72
C ASN A 139 18.32 2.25 4.90
N PRO A 140 19.36 2.89 5.47
CA PRO A 140 20.14 2.37 6.60
C PRO A 140 19.28 1.96 7.83
N ILE A 141 18.15 2.66 8.07
CA ILE A 141 17.20 2.31 9.14
C ILE A 141 16.63 0.91 8.92
N LEU A 142 16.30 0.57 7.66
CA LEU A 142 15.83 -0.75 7.28
C LEU A 142 16.86 -1.84 7.53
N LEU A 143 18.10 -1.59 7.08
CA LEU A 143 19.20 -2.54 7.30
C LEU A 143 19.36 -2.82 8.78
N SER A 144 19.34 -1.79 9.64
CA SER A 144 19.49 -1.97 11.09
C SER A 144 18.29 -2.67 11.73
N LYS A 145 17.08 -2.44 11.22
CA LYS A 145 15.84 -2.99 11.79
C LYS A 145 15.59 -4.44 11.37
N TYR A 146 15.92 -4.77 10.12
CA TYR A 146 15.53 -6.04 9.52
C TYR A 146 16.69 -7.00 9.25
N ALA A 147 17.95 -6.63 9.57
CA ALA A 147 19.13 -7.46 9.33
C ALA A 147 19.11 -8.82 10.05
N SER A 148 18.34 -8.94 11.12
CA SER A 148 18.19 -10.21 11.87
C SER A 148 17.17 -11.18 11.26
N TYR A 149 16.39 -10.74 10.24
CA TYR A 149 15.37 -11.57 9.60
C TYR A 149 15.85 -12.12 8.27
N THR A 150 15.43 -13.34 7.96
CA THR A 150 15.65 -13.91 6.62
C THR A 150 14.70 -13.26 5.60
N PRO A 151 15.06 -13.25 4.29
CA PRO A 151 14.15 -12.76 3.24
C PRO A 151 12.78 -13.45 3.25
N SER A 152 12.73 -14.76 3.54
CA SER A 152 11.47 -15.51 3.64
C SER A 152 10.61 -15.05 4.82
N GLN A 153 11.20 -14.78 5.98
CA GLN A 153 10.48 -14.21 7.12
C GLN A 153 9.91 -12.83 6.81
N LEU A 154 10.72 -11.95 6.21
CA LEU A 154 10.28 -10.60 5.83
C LEU A 154 9.13 -10.66 4.83
N ASN A 155 9.24 -11.49 3.79
CA ASN A 155 8.15 -11.69 2.81
C ASN A 155 6.87 -12.17 3.48
N ARG A 156 6.95 -13.23 4.31
CA ARG A 156 5.80 -13.76 5.03
C ARG A 156 5.09 -12.71 5.87
N TYR A 157 5.83 -11.91 6.64
CA TYR A 157 5.24 -10.87 7.48
C TYR A 157 4.71 -9.70 6.65
N LYS A 158 5.41 -9.30 5.57
CA LYS A 158 4.90 -8.33 4.60
C LYS A 158 3.53 -8.76 4.08
N ASP A 159 3.41 -9.99 3.59
CA ASP A 159 2.17 -10.51 3.03
C ASP A 159 1.04 -10.54 4.08
N LEU A 160 1.35 -10.95 5.31
CA LEU A 160 0.38 -10.97 6.41
C LEU A 160 -0.15 -9.56 6.74
N VAL A 161 0.75 -8.59 6.87
CA VAL A 161 0.35 -7.20 7.18
C VAL A 161 -0.37 -6.57 5.99
N SER A 162 0.13 -6.75 4.77
CA SER A 162 -0.55 -6.27 3.55
C SER A 162 -1.98 -6.78 3.47
N ARG A 163 -2.20 -8.06 3.76
CA ARG A 163 -3.54 -8.65 3.74
C ARG A 163 -4.46 -8.02 4.80
N ARG A 164 -3.98 -7.81 6.02
CA ARG A 164 -4.77 -7.16 7.08
C ARG A 164 -5.15 -5.72 6.73
N VAL A 165 -4.19 -4.95 6.17
CA VAL A 165 -4.45 -3.59 5.70
C VAL A 165 -5.50 -3.58 4.59
N ALA A 166 -5.37 -4.49 3.61
CA ALA A 166 -6.33 -4.63 2.53
C ALA A 166 -7.74 -4.97 3.03
N ASP A 167 -7.86 -5.93 3.97
CA ASP A 167 -9.14 -6.31 4.56
C ASP A 167 -9.77 -5.15 5.36
N SER A 168 -8.95 -4.33 6.06
CA SER A 168 -9.40 -3.11 6.75
C SER A 168 -9.95 -2.08 5.76
N VAL A 169 -9.23 -1.82 4.66
CA VAL A 169 -9.66 -0.88 3.61
C VAL A 169 -10.97 -1.34 2.99
N VAL A 170 -11.07 -2.63 2.58
CA VAL A 170 -12.31 -3.21 2.04
C VAL A 170 -13.47 -3.03 3.01
N SER A 171 -13.26 -3.32 4.29
CA SER A 171 -14.31 -3.21 5.31
C SER A 171 -14.75 -1.76 5.54
N SER A 172 -13.81 -0.80 5.52
CA SER A 172 -14.14 0.62 5.67
C SER A 172 -14.91 1.16 4.48
N VAL A 173 -14.48 0.83 3.26
CA VAL A 173 -15.20 1.22 2.04
C VAL A 173 -16.60 0.61 1.99
N GLN A 174 -16.75 -0.68 2.38
CA GLN A 174 -18.07 -1.32 2.44
C GLN A 174 -19.03 -0.60 3.42
N ARG A 175 -18.53 -0.13 4.57
CA ARG A 175 -19.36 0.65 5.52
C ARG A 175 -19.72 2.03 4.96
N SER A 176 -18.79 2.70 4.30
CA SER A 176 -19.00 4.05 3.75
C SER A 176 -19.86 4.03 2.48
N PHE A 177 -19.84 2.92 1.74
CA PHE A 177 -20.56 2.73 0.49
C PHE A 177 -21.34 1.41 0.50
N PRO A 178 -22.41 1.29 1.29
CA PRO A 178 -23.11 0.01 1.51
C PRO A 178 -23.74 -0.57 0.24
N LEU A 179 -24.03 0.25 -0.77
CA LEU A 179 -24.57 -0.18 -2.05
C LEU A 179 -23.53 -0.43 -3.14
N ALA A 180 -22.24 -0.12 -2.85
CA ALA A 180 -21.17 -0.37 -3.81
C ALA A 180 -20.90 -1.88 -3.95
N ARG A 181 -20.62 -2.31 -5.17
CA ARG A 181 -20.13 -3.66 -5.40
C ARG A 181 -18.71 -3.79 -4.86
N ILE A 182 -18.52 -4.63 -3.86
CA ILE A 182 -17.20 -4.94 -3.29
C ILE A 182 -16.74 -6.30 -3.82
N ARG A 183 -15.60 -6.30 -4.51
CA ARG A 183 -14.99 -7.50 -5.10
C ARG A 183 -13.96 -8.15 -4.17
N GLY A 184 -13.67 -7.48 -3.04
CA GLY A 184 -12.81 -7.99 -1.97
C GLY A 184 -11.31 -7.86 -2.25
N VAL A 185 -10.53 -8.65 -1.52
CA VAL A 185 -9.07 -8.67 -1.64
C VAL A 185 -8.63 -9.79 -2.57
N LYS A 186 -7.80 -9.45 -3.55
CA LYS A 186 -7.23 -10.33 -4.57
C LYS A 186 -5.71 -10.43 -4.46
N LYS A 187 -5.14 -11.47 -5.04
CA LYS A 187 -3.71 -11.62 -5.23
C LYS A 187 -3.35 -11.23 -6.66
N GLY A 188 -2.26 -10.47 -6.82
CA GLY A 188 -1.80 -10.03 -8.14
C GLY A 188 -0.29 -10.03 -8.27
N ASP A 189 0.20 -10.33 -9.47
CA ASP A 189 1.60 -10.18 -9.85
C ASP A 189 1.86 -8.77 -10.37
N LEU A 190 1.73 -7.78 -9.46
CA LEU A 190 1.83 -6.37 -9.77
C LEU A 190 3.21 -5.84 -9.40
N TYR A 191 3.86 -5.16 -10.36
CA TYR A 191 5.25 -4.73 -10.22
C TYR A 191 5.50 -3.95 -8.93
N VAL A 192 4.70 -2.92 -8.64
CA VAL A 192 4.89 -2.07 -7.46
C VAL A 192 4.70 -2.81 -6.13
N LEU A 193 3.90 -3.88 -6.11
CA LEU A 193 3.77 -4.75 -4.94
C LEU A 193 4.96 -5.71 -4.79
N ASN A 194 5.62 -6.06 -5.90
CA ASN A 194 6.74 -6.99 -5.92
C ASN A 194 8.09 -6.31 -5.67
N CYS A 195 8.21 -5.00 -5.88
CA CYS A 195 9.47 -4.28 -5.73
C CYS A 195 9.55 -3.42 -4.46
N THR A 196 8.43 -3.17 -3.77
CA THR A 196 8.43 -2.51 -2.46
C THR A 196 8.69 -3.54 -1.35
N TRP A 197 9.61 -3.24 -0.44
CA TRP A 197 9.96 -4.17 0.65
C TRP A 197 9.02 -4.04 1.87
N MET A 198 8.27 -2.96 2.00
CA MET A 198 7.28 -2.74 3.06
C MET A 198 5.94 -3.44 2.76
N PRO A 199 5.04 -3.61 3.75
CA PRO A 199 3.66 -3.98 3.49
C PRO A 199 3.05 -3.08 2.42
N SER A 200 2.38 -3.67 1.44
CA SER A 200 1.93 -2.96 0.26
C SER A 200 0.59 -3.48 -0.25
N ILE A 201 -0.27 -2.55 -0.66
CA ILE A 201 -1.55 -2.82 -1.32
C ILE A 201 -1.70 -1.95 -2.56
N LEU A 202 -2.51 -2.42 -3.51
CA LEU A 202 -2.98 -1.63 -4.63
C LEU A 202 -4.50 -1.62 -4.61
N ILE A 203 -5.09 -0.44 -4.67
CA ILE A 203 -6.53 -0.20 -4.61
C ILE A 203 -7.02 0.12 -6.01
N GLU A 204 -8.04 -0.60 -6.46
CA GLU A 204 -8.83 -0.30 -7.65
C GLU A 204 -10.16 0.30 -7.20
N LEU A 205 -10.32 1.60 -7.43
CA LEU A 205 -11.45 2.40 -6.94
C LEU A 205 -12.79 2.01 -7.56
N GLY A 206 -12.76 1.44 -8.75
CA GLY A 206 -13.90 1.06 -9.59
C GLY A 206 -13.43 0.88 -11.03
N PHE A 207 -14.35 0.77 -11.98
CA PHE A 207 -14.06 0.54 -13.40
C PHE A 207 -14.37 1.77 -14.24
N ILE A 208 -13.34 2.38 -14.84
CA ILE A 208 -13.51 3.55 -15.73
C ILE A 208 -14.28 3.21 -17.01
N SER A 209 -14.29 1.93 -17.40
CA SER A 209 -15.03 1.39 -18.54
C SER A 209 -16.54 1.22 -18.27
N ASN A 210 -16.98 1.31 -17.03
CA ASN A 210 -18.38 1.25 -16.65
C ASN A 210 -18.95 2.67 -16.54
N GLU A 211 -20.03 2.98 -17.26
CA GLU A 211 -20.58 4.34 -17.37
C GLU A 211 -21.02 4.92 -16.02
N GLU A 212 -21.71 4.12 -15.21
CA GLU A 212 -22.19 4.57 -13.89
C GLU A 212 -21.01 4.82 -12.93
N GLU A 213 -20.01 3.91 -12.88
CA GLU A 213 -18.84 4.09 -12.05
C GLU A 213 -17.95 5.23 -12.55
N ASN A 214 -17.80 5.42 -13.85
CA ASN A 214 -17.08 6.53 -14.43
C ASN A 214 -17.70 7.90 -14.01
N GLY A 215 -19.03 7.99 -13.98
CA GLY A 215 -19.72 9.18 -13.47
C GLY A 215 -19.31 9.49 -12.02
N ARG A 216 -19.35 8.47 -11.16
CA ARG A 216 -18.98 8.60 -9.73
C ARG A 216 -17.49 8.88 -9.52
N LEU A 217 -16.60 8.19 -10.24
CA LEU A 217 -15.16 8.36 -10.14
C LEU A 217 -14.70 9.80 -10.43
N GLY A 218 -15.42 10.53 -11.29
CA GLY A 218 -15.15 11.95 -11.58
C GLY A 218 -15.84 12.94 -10.64
N ASP A 219 -16.67 12.48 -9.70
CA ASP A 219 -17.39 13.36 -8.76
C ASP A 219 -16.52 13.66 -7.53
N GLY A 220 -16.28 14.96 -7.28
CA GLY A 220 -15.41 15.39 -6.19
C GLY A 220 -15.93 15.01 -4.80
N SER A 221 -17.24 14.97 -4.60
CA SER A 221 -17.83 14.59 -3.31
C SER A 221 -17.67 13.10 -3.06
N TRP A 222 -17.79 12.27 -4.10
CA TRP A 222 -17.51 10.85 -4.04
C TRP A 222 -16.02 10.59 -3.76
N GLN A 223 -15.12 11.32 -4.43
CA GLN A 223 -13.66 11.21 -4.21
C GLN A 223 -13.28 11.54 -2.77
N GLN A 224 -13.85 12.61 -2.20
CA GLN A 224 -13.63 12.96 -0.79
C GLN A 224 -14.10 11.85 0.17
N ARG A 225 -15.29 11.30 -0.04
CA ARG A 225 -15.81 10.21 0.78
C ARG A 225 -14.99 8.93 0.63
N MET A 226 -14.54 8.62 -0.58
CA MET A 226 -13.68 7.45 -0.84
C MET A 226 -12.33 7.62 -0.16
N ALA A 227 -11.71 8.79 -0.31
CA ALA A 227 -10.45 9.11 0.38
C ALA A 227 -10.59 9.04 1.91
N ALA A 228 -11.69 9.53 2.48
CA ALA A 228 -11.97 9.42 3.91
C ALA A 228 -12.08 7.95 4.33
N ALA A 229 -12.82 7.12 3.61
CA ALA A 229 -12.95 5.70 3.93
C ALA A 229 -11.62 4.93 3.87
N ILE A 230 -10.76 5.27 2.89
CA ILE A 230 -9.42 4.68 2.76
C ILE A 230 -8.53 5.16 3.92
N SER A 231 -8.45 6.47 4.17
CA SER A 231 -7.58 7.02 5.22
C SER A 231 -8.01 6.57 6.62
N ASP A 232 -9.30 6.47 6.93
CA ASP A 232 -9.80 5.94 8.21
C ASP A 232 -9.32 4.51 8.46
N ALA A 233 -9.35 3.66 7.41
CA ALA A 233 -8.84 2.30 7.49
C ALA A 233 -7.33 2.26 7.74
N LEU A 234 -6.56 3.13 7.08
CA LEU A 234 -5.11 3.21 7.21
C LEU A 234 -4.70 3.75 8.59
N LEU A 235 -5.41 4.75 9.10
CA LEU A 235 -5.16 5.36 10.41
C LEU A 235 -5.47 4.42 11.59
N GLY A 236 -6.32 3.43 11.38
CA GLY A 236 -6.62 2.37 12.36
C GLY A 236 -5.48 1.37 12.57
N TYR A 237 -4.38 1.52 11.83
CA TYR A 237 -3.15 0.73 11.90
C TYR A 237 -2.03 1.50 12.58
#